data_f780466bd7ce529afc7296a004480935
#
_entry.id   f780466bd7ce529afc7296a004480935
#
_cell.length_a   1.000
_cell.length_b   1.000
_cell.length_c   1.000
_cell.angle_alpha   90.00
_cell.angle_beta   90.00
_cell.angle_gamma   90.00
#
_symmetry.space_group_name_H-M   'P 1'
#
loop_
_entity.id
_entity.type
_entity.pdbx_description
1 polymer ?
#
loop_
_entity_poly.entity_id
_entity_poly.type
_entity_poly.pdbx_seq_one_letter_code
_entity_poly.pdbx_strand_id
1 'polypeptide(L)'
;VKVLIVGSGAREHALAWKIAQSELLDELHAAPGNPGIAGLGRCHPTRADDIEGLLGLCRQHEIHLVVVGPEAPLVAGIGDQLKRAGVAVFGPGKAAARIEGSKAFAKEVLAAADVPTAALLDEARAPCVVKADGLAAGKGVFVCRTQDEADAALVRARELGGDVIVEELLDGEEVSIFALSDGQKVVPLPAMQDFKRLGDGDEGPNTGGMGSYSPVPFVSDDDLEELTGLVHRPVIAELA
;
A
#
# COMPACT_ATOMS: atom_id res chain seq x y z
N VAL A 1 -6.33 4.74 -25.00
CA VAL A 1 -6.13 5.50 -23.74
C VAL A 1 -4.64 5.71 -23.51
N LYS A 2 -4.19 6.97 -23.25
CA LYS A 2 -2.81 7.26 -22.84
C LYS A 2 -2.72 7.15 -21.31
N VAL A 3 -1.79 6.33 -20.84
CA VAL A 3 -1.63 6.02 -19.41
C VAL A 3 -0.26 6.49 -18.90
N LEU A 4 -0.24 7.14 -17.73
CA LEU A 4 0.98 7.47 -16.99
C LEU A 4 1.05 6.63 -15.71
N ILE A 5 2.12 5.87 -15.52
CA ILE A 5 2.43 5.17 -14.28
C ILE A 5 3.40 6.04 -13.46
N VAL A 6 3.02 6.35 -12.23
CA VAL A 6 3.88 7.06 -11.27
C VAL A 6 4.60 6.05 -10.40
N GLY A 7 5.93 6.11 -10.40
CA GLY A 7 6.80 5.24 -9.62
C GLY A 7 7.87 4.52 -10.46
N SER A 8 8.69 3.71 -9.81
CA SER A 8 9.88 3.08 -10.44
C SER A 8 10.19 1.67 -9.92
N GLY A 9 9.36 1.11 -9.05
CA GLY A 9 9.57 -0.19 -8.42
C GLY A 9 9.14 -1.38 -9.28
N ALA A 10 9.27 -2.57 -8.71
CA ALA A 10 8.84 -3.82 -9.34
C ALA A 10 7.31 -3.87 -9.50
N ARG A 11 6.56 -3.32 -8.54
CA ARG A 11 5.10 -3.18 -8.60
C ARG A 11 4.68 -2.37 -9.82
N GLU A 12 5.27 -1.21 -10.02
CA GLU A 12 4.99 -0.35 -11.17
C GLU A 12 5.40 -1.01 -12.49
N HIS A 13 6.49 -1.79 -12.51
CA HIS A 13 6.89 -2.54 -13.69
C HIS A 13 5.86 -3.66 -14.03
N ALA A 14 5.38 -4.39 -13.04
CA ALA A 14 4.34 -5.40 -13.24
C ALA A 14 3.02 -4.79 -13.77
N LEU A 15 2.61 -3.63 -13.22
CA LEU A 15 1.45 -2.89 -13.71
C LEU A 15 1.67 -2.41 -15.15
N ALA A 16 2.85 -1.85 -15.47
CA ALA A 16 3.23 -1.43 -16.82
C ALA A 16 3.16 -2.59 -17.82
N TRP A 17 3.75 -3.73 -17.44
CA TRP A 17 3.74 -4.94 -18.27
C TRP A 17 2.31 -5.43 -18.55
N LYS A 18 1.43 -5.40 -17.54
CA LYS A 18 0.04 -5.84 -17.72
C LYS A 18 -0.78 -4.84 -18.53
N ILE A 19 -0.64 -3.54 -18.25
CA ILE A 19 -1.33 -2.47 -18.97
C ILE A 19 -0.89 -2.44 -20.44
N ALA A 20 0.38 -2.69 -20.75
CA ALA A 20 0.91 -2.73 -22.11
C ALA A 20 0.26 -3.82 -23.01
N GLN A 21 -0.43 -4.81 -22.42
CA GLN A 21 -1.16 -5.86 -23.14
C GLN A 21 -2.61 -5.46 -23.46
N SER A 22 -3.07 -4.31 -23.00
CA SER A 22 -4.45 -3.86 -23.21
C SER A 22 -4.64 -3.31 -24.61
N GLU A 23 -5.68 -3.78 -25.31
CA GLU A 23 -6.09 -3.24 -26.61
C GLU A 23 -6.60 -1.79 -26.54
N LEU A 24 -6.92 -1.31 -25.34
CA LEU A 24 -7.36 0.07 -25.11
C LEU A 24 -6.19 1.05 -24.94
N LEU A 25 -4.96 0.55 -24.87
CA LEU A 25 -3.79 1.39 -24.65
C LEU A 25 -3.28 1.96 -25.98
N ASP A 26 -3.18 3.29 -26.05
CA ASP A 26 -2.54 3.99 -27.16
C ASP A 26 -1.06 4.27 -26.86
N GLU A 27 -0.77 4.85 -25.69
CA GLU A 27 0.57 5.19 -25.26
C GLU A 27 0.76 4.90 -23.76
N LEU A 28 1.91 4.29 -23.41
CA LEU A 28 2.33 4.07 -22.04
C LEU A 28 3.49 5.01 -21.67
N HIS A 29 3.29 5.75 -20.59
CA HIS A 29 4.29 6.62 -19.99
C HIS A 29 4.57 6.19 -18.55
N ALA A 30 5.76 6.51 -18.04
CA ALA A 30 6.10 6.33 -16.62
C ALA A 30 6.95 7.48 -16.10
N ALA A 31 6.82 7.79 -14.81
CA ALA A 31 7.60 8.82 -14.14
C ALA A 31 7.96 8.40 -12.68
N PRO A 32 9.24 8.20 -12.35
CA PRO A 32 10.37 8.22 -13.26
C PRO A 32 10.50 6.96 -14.14
N GLY A 33 9.82 5.86 -13.78
CA GLY A 33 9.97 4.56 -14.43
C GLY A 33 11.29 3.87 -14.08
N ASN A 34 11.59 2.79 -14.79
CA ASN A 34 12.83 2.02 -14.66
C ASN A 34 13.20 1.38 -16.00
N PRO A 35 14.39 0.74 -16.15
CA PRO A 35 14.81 0.13 -17.40
C PRO A 35 13.85 -0.92 -17.96
N GLY A 36 13.14 -1.68 -17.12
CA GLY A 36 12.14 -2.65 -17.56
C GLY A 36 10.91 -1.98 -18.15
N ILE A 37 10.43 -0.90 -17.52
CA ILE A 37 9.30 -0.10 -18.02
C ILE A 37 9.68 0.63 -19.32
N ALA A 38 10.95 1.07 -19.45
CA ALA A 38 11.44 1.72 -20.66
C ALA A 38 11.39 0.83 -21.91
N GLY A 39 11.36 -0.49 -21.73
CA GLY A 39 11.11 -1.45 -22.80
C GLY A 39 9.64 -1.58 -23.22
N LEU A 40 8.71 -1.05 -22.43
CA LEU A 40 7.26 -1.14 -22.64
C LEU A 40 6.65 0.20 -23.05
N GLY A 41 7.26 1.31 -22.63
CA GLY A 41 6.72 2.65 -22.83
C GLY A 41 7.75 3.74 -22.59
N ARG A 42 7.32 4.99 -22.56
CA ARG A 42 8.21 6.15 -22.44
C ARG A 42 8.41 6.54 -20.98
N CYS A 43 9.65 6.50 -20.49
CA CYS A 43 10.01 7.00 -19.18
C CYS A 43 10.39 8.49 -19.21
N HIS A 44 9.99 9.23 -18.18
CA HIS A 44 10.27 10.64 -17.99
C HIS A 44 11.07 10.86 -16.71
N PRO A 45 12.04 11.75 -16.64
CA PRO A 45 12.90 11.94 -15.46
C PRO A 45 12.21 12.67 -14.29
N THR A 46 10.90 12.84 -14.36
CA THR A 46 10.10 13.47 -13.30
C THR A 46 9.98 12.53 -12.11
N ARG A 47 10.27 13.03 -10.91
CA ARG A 47 10.19 12.26 -9.68
C ARG A 47 8.73 11.97 -9.32
N ALA A 48 8.50 10.85 -8.60
CA ALA A 48 7.16 10.47 -8.16
C ALA A 48 6.54 11.46 -7.14
N ASP A 49 7.37 12.21 -6.40
CA ASP A 49 6.97 13.23 -5.43
C ASP A 49 6.87 14.65 -6.01
N ASP A 50 7.24 14.85 -7.28
CA ASP A 50 7.10 16.12 -7.99
C ASP A 50 5.71 16.23 -8.64
N ILE A 51 4.71 16.57 -7.83
CA ILE A 51 3.31 16.62 -8.26
C ILE A 51 3.11 17.63 -9.41
N GLU A 52 3.75 18.80 -9.35
CA GLU A 52 3.62 19.82 -10.41
C GLU A 52 4.23 19.34 -11.72
N GLY A 53 5.39 18.70 -11.68
CA GLY A 53 6.01 18.06 -12.83
C GLY A 53 5.13 16.96 -13.44
N LEU A 54 4.50 16.12 -12.61
CA LEU A 54 3.58 15.08 -13.04
C LEU A 54 2.33 15.67 -13.73
N LEU A 55 1.74 16.72 -13.16
CA LEU A 55 0.63 17.45 -13.80
C LEU A 55 1.06 18.10 -15.13
N GLY A 56 2.30 18.60 -15.19
CA GLY A 56 2.91 19.11 -16.42
C GLY A 56 3.00 18.02 -17.50
N LEU A 57 3.47 16.82 -17.15
CA LEU A 57 3.49 15.67 -18.06
C LEU A 57 2.10 15.29 -18.55
N CYS A 58 1.10 15.27 -17.65
CA CYS A 58 -0.27 14.96 -18.03
C CYS A 58 -0.79 15.92 -19.10
N ARG A 59 -0.54 17.23 -18.95
CA ARG A 59 -0.94 18.23 -19.95
C ARG A 59 -0.17 18.09 -21.26
N GLN A 60 1.15 17.91 -21.17
CA GLN A 60 2.04 17.84 -22.34
C GLN A 60 1.76 16.64 -23.24
N HIS A 61 1.43 15.50 -22.64
CA HIS A 61 1.23 14.25 -23.34
C HIS A 61 -0.26 13.86 -23.46
N GLU A 62 -1.17 14.71 -22.99
CA GLU A 62 -2.62 14.45 -23.01
C GLU A 62 -2.98 13.12 -22.34
N ILE A 63 -2.42 12.89 -21.14
CA ILE A 63 -2.65 11.68 -20.37
C ILE A 63 -4.12 11.59 -19.95
N HIS A 64 -4.74 10.44 -20.19
CA HIS A 64 -6.13 10.18 -19.84
C HIS A 64 -6.28 9.53 -18.46
N LEU A 65 -5.34 8.65 -18.09
CA LEU A 65 -5.36 7.92 -16.82
C LEU A 65 -3.97 7.92 -16.18
N VAL A 66 -3.91 8.27 -14.90
CA VAL A 66 -2.70 8.12 -14.08
C VAL A 66 -2.89 6.97 -13.11
N VAL A 67 -1.94 6.05 -13.08
CA VAL A 67 -1.85 4.96 -12.09
C VAL A 67 -0.72 5.31 -11.12
N VAL A 68 -1.07 5.52 -9.84
CA VAL A 68 -0.09 5.91 -8.81
C VAL A 68 0.34 4.67 -8.04
N GLY A 69 1.59 4.26 -8.22
CA GLY A 69 2.14 3.08 -7.56
C GLY A 69 2.53 3.31 -6.10
N PRO A 70 3.38 4.31 -5.77
CA PRO A 70 3.80 4.55 -4.40
C PRO A 70 2.76 5.33 -3.59
N GLU A 71 2.77 5.14 -2.28
CA GLU A 71 1.85 5.75 -1.32
C GLU A 71 2.15 7.24 -1.06
N ALA A 72 3.42 7.62 -1.07
CA ALA A 72 3.85 8.98 -0.71
C ALA A 72 3.20 10.10 -1.57
N PRO A 73 3.12 10.01 -2.90
CA PRO A 73 2.39 10.99 -3.71
C PRO A 73 0.90 11.06 -3.40
N LEU A 74 0.27 9.92 -3.06
CA LEU A 74 -1.15 9.86 -2.69
C LEU A 74 -1.41 10.59 -1.37
N VAL A 75 -0.58 10.33 -0.36
CA VAL A 75 -0.62 11.03 0.94
C VAL A 75 -0.35 12.53 0.76
N ALA A 76 0.52 12.91 -0.18
CA ALA A 76 0.76 14.30 -0.55
C ALA A 76 -0.42 14.95 -1.31
N GLY A 77 -1.34 14.15 -1.87
CA GLY A 77 -2.60 14.64 -2.48
C GLY A 77 -2.60 14.72 -4.00
N ILE A 78 -1.75 13.96 -4.69
CA ILE A 78 -1.74 13.91 -6.16
C ILE A 78 -3.10 13.50 -6.73
N GLY A 79 -3.82 12.56 -6.07
CA GLY A 79 -5.13 12.11 -6.52
C GLY A 79 -6.14 13.24 -6.66
N ASP A 80 -6.19 14.13 -5.67
CA ASP A 80 -7.10 15.29 -5.71
C ASP A 80 -6.69 16.32 -6.76
N GLN A 81 -5.39 16.51 -6.98
CA GLN A 81 -4.88 17.45 -7.97
C GLN A 81 -5.14 16.97 -9.40
N LEU A 82 -4.96 15.68 -9.67
CA LEU A 82 -5.29 15.07 -10.96
C LEU A 82 -6.79 15.16 -11.26
N LYS A 83 -7.65 14.84 -10.28
CA LYS A 83 -9.11 14.99 -10.44
C LYS A 83 -9.51 16.42 -10.75
N ARG A 84 -8.94 17.43 -10.07
CA ARG A 84 -9.18 18.85 -10.38
C ARG A 84 -8.67 19.26 -11.77
N ALA A 85 -7.62 18.61 -12.25
CA ALA A 85 -7.09 18.83 -13.61
C ALA A 85 -7.89 18.07 -14.69
N GLY A 86 -8.93 17.33 -14.33
CA GLY A 86 -9.76 16.55 -15.27
C GLY A 86 -9.10 15.26 -15.75
N VAL A 87 -8.05 14.79 -15.08
CA VAL A 87 -7.36 13.54 -15.42
C VAL A 87 -7.86 12.42 -14.51
N ALA A 88 -8.25 11.29 -15.11
CA ALA A 88 -8.63 10.12 -14.35
C ALA A 88 -7.42 9.60 -13.55
N VAL A 89 -7.67 9.13 -12.32
CA VAL A 89 -6.60 8.61 -11.46
C VAL A 89 -7.03 7.29 -10.81
N PHE A 90 -6.16 6.31 -10.88
CA PHE A 90 -6.23 5.11 -10.05
C PHE A 90 -5.37 5.35 -8.80
N GLY A 91 -6.05 5.61 -7.70
CA GLY A 91 -5.50 5.97 -6.40
C GLY A 91 -6.48 6.82 -5.60
N PRO A 92 -6.46 6.73 -4.26
CA PRO A 92 -7.33 7.52 -3.38
C PRO A 92 -6.97 9.01 -3.39
N GLY A 93 -7.92 9.85 -2.95
CA GLY A 93 -7.65 11.23 -2.56
C GLY A 93 -6.84 11.30 -1.27
N LYS A 94 -6.33 12.50 -0.96
CA LYS A 94 -5.46 12.74 0.21
C LYS A 94 -6.09 12.30 1.53
N ALA A 95 -7.38 12.53 1.71
CA ALA A 95 -8.08 12.19 2.94
C ALA A 95 -8.07 10.67 3.19
N ALA A 96 -8.44 9.87 2.18
CA ALA A 96 -8.45 8.40 2.28
C ALA A 96 -7.03 7.81 2.28
N ALA A 97 -6.07 8.42 1.57
CA ALA A 97 -4.67 7.97 1.55
C ALA A 97 -3.99 8.02 2.95
N ARG A 98 -4.55 8.79 3.90
CA ARG A 98 -4.07 8.82 5.30
C ARG A 98 -4.08 7.44 5.96
N ILE A 99 -4.95 6.51 5.52
CA ILE A 99 -5.00 5.17 6.10
C ILE A 99 -3.66 4.42 5.94
N GLU A 100 -2.93 4.69 4.87
CA GLU A 100 -1.56 4.17 4.67
C GLU A 100 -0.52 5.09 5.32
N GLY A 101 -0.79 6.39 5.34
CA GLY A 101 0.12 7.41 5.85
C GLY A 101 0.24 7.46 7.37
N SER A 102 -0.75 6.94 8.12
CA SER A 102 -0.78 6.92 9.58
C SER A 102 -1.45 5.65 10.08
N LYS A 103 -0.70 4.87 10.85
CA LYS A 103 -1.20 3.64 11.49
C LYS A 103 -2.22 3.96 12.59
N ALA A 104 -2.04 5.09 13.29
CA ALA A 104 -3.00 5.57 14.27
C ALA A 104 -4.34 5.90 13.59
N PHE A 105 -4.32 6.63 12.48
CA PHE A 105 -5.54 6.91 11.70
C PHE A 105 -6.17 5.63 11.14
N ALA A 106 -5.35 4.66 10.68
CA ALA A 106 -5.87 3.37 10.24
C ALA A 106 -6.64 2.67 11.37
N LYS A 107 -6.14 2.72 12.61
CA LYS A 107 -6.85 2.17 13.79
C LYS A 107 -8.16 2.90 14.08
N GLU A 108 -8.19 4.21 13.95
CA GLU A 108 -9.42 5.01 14.10
C GLU A 108 -10.48 4.58 13.08
N VAL A 109 -10.10 4.45 11.80
CA VAL A 109 -10.99 4.01 10.72
C VAL A 109 -11.48 2.58 10.95
N LEU A 110 -10.59 1.64 11.32
CA LEU A 110 -10.96 0.26 11.60
C LEU A 110 -11.95 0.17 12.78
N ALA A 111 -11.72 0.96 13.84
CA ALA A 111 -12.61 1.02 14.97
C ALA A 111 -13.98 1.63 14.61
N ALA A 112 -14.01 2.71 13.83
CA ALA A 112 -15.25 3.34 13.36
C ALA A 112 -16.06 2.42 12.43
N ALA A 113 -15.34 1.61 11.62
CA ALA A 113 -15.93 0.63 10.71
C ALA A 113 -16.28 -0.71 11.39
N ASP A 114 -16.08 -0.86 12.69
CA ASP A 114 -16.27 -2.11 13.47
C ASP A 114 -15.49 -3.30 12.88
N VAL A 115 -14.28 -3.04 12.38
CA VAL A 115 -13.40 -4.06 11.78
C VAL A 115 -12.44 -4.61 12.82
N PRO A 116 -12.37 -5.94 13.03
CA PRO A 116 -11.44 -6.56 13.96
C PRO A 116 -9.98 -6.25 13.59
N THR A 117 -9.19 -5.88 14.58
CA THR A 117 -7.77 -5.61 14.40
C THR A 117 -7.03 -5.85 15.72
N ALA A 118 -5.71 -6.00 15.67
CA ALA A 118 -4.88 -6.15 16.87
C ALA A 118 -5.18 -5.03 17.89
N ALA A 119 -5.35 -5.38 19.16
CA ALA A 119 -5.65 -4.41 20.20
C ALA A 119 -4.48 -3.44 20.41
N LEU A 120 -4.80 -2.16 20.62
CA LEU A 120 -3.80 -1.18 21.07
C LEU A 120 -3.45 -1.42 22.54
N LEU A 121 -2.18 -1.30 22.87
CA LEU A 121 -1.65 -1.44 24.22
C LEU A 121 -1.12 -0.10 24.70
N ASP A 122 -1.39 0.24 25.97
CA ASP A 122 -0.90 1.47 26.60
C ASP A 122 0.61 1.43 26.87
N GLU A 123 1.18 0.22 27.03
CA GLU A 123 2.58 -0.02 27.34
C GLU A 123 3.15 -1.13 26.45
N ALA A 124 4.44 -1.02 26.12
CA ALA A 124 5.17 -2.05 25.37
C ALA A 124 5.57 -3.20 26.31
N ARG A 125 4.61 -4.06 26.64
CA ARG A 125 4.85 -5.31 27.38
C ARG A 125 4.88 -6.48 26.41
N ALA A 126 6.01 -7.18 26.41
CA ALA A 126 6.18 -8.35 25.56
C ALA A 126 5.30 -9.54 26.04
N PRO A 127 4.74 -10.37 25.10
CA PRO A 127 4.88 -10.21 23.65
C PRO A 127 4.01 -9.08 23.08
N CYS A 128 4.58 -8.26 22.21
CA CYS A 128 3.86 -7.14 21.57
C CYS A 128 4.47 -6.78 20.21
N VAL A 129 3.81 -5.89 19.47
CA VAL A 129 4.33 -5.29 18.25
C VAL A 129 4.44 -3.79 18.42
N VAL A 130 5.65 -3.26 18.27
CA VAL A 130 5.94 -1.81 18.31
C VAL A 130 6.00 -1.30 16.89
N LYS A 131 5.27 -0.21 16.59
CA LYS A 131 5.20 0.36 15.23
C LYS A 131 5.47 1.86 15.28
N ALA A 132 6.38 2.34 14.44
CA ALA A 132 6.51 3.76 14.16
C ALA A 132 5.31 4.21 13.32
N ASP A 133 4.64 5.31 13.69
CA ASP A 133 3.59 5.89 12.86
C ASP A 133 4.18 6.60 11.64
N GLY A 134 3.42 6.64 10.55
CA GLY A 134 3.87 7.20 9.29
C GLY A 134 4.45 6.18 8.31
N LEU A 135 4.90 6.70 7.16
CA LEU A 135 5.50 5.92 6.07
C LEU A 135 6.93 5.53 6.43
N ALA A 136 7.16 4.27 6.74
CA ALA A 136 8.48 3.74 7.14
C ALA A 136 9.04 2.71 6.15
N ALA A 137 8.48 2.58 4.94
CA ALA A 137 8.93 1.64 3.90
C ALA A 137 9.12 0.20 4.42
N GLY A 138 8.20 -0.28 5.27
CA GLY A 138 8.25 -1.61 5.87
C GLY A 138 9.24 -1.78 7.03
N LYS A 139 10.00 -0.75 7.40
CA LYS A 139 11.06 -0.83 8.43
C LYS A 139 10.62 -0.37 9.83
N GLY A 140 9.39 0.11 9.97
CA GLY A 140 8.88 0.68 11.22
C GLY A 140 8.04 -0.30 12.05
N VAL A 141 8.08 -1.59 11.80
CA VAL A 141 7.32 -2.62 12.52
C VAL A 141 8.29 -3.59 13.19
N PHE A 142 8.17 -3.73 14.51
CA PHE A 142 9.06 -4.56 15.33
C PHE A 142 8.22 -5.56 16.13
N VAL A 143 8.37 -6.83 15.82
CA VAL A 143 7.79 -7.93 16.59
C VAL A 143 8.69 -8.19 17.80
N CYS A 144 8.15 -8.07 19.00
CA CYS A 144 8.89 -8.16 20.26
C CYS A 144 8.34 -9.35 21.08
N ARG A 145 9.15 -10.37 21.24
CA ARG A 145 8.80 -11.55 22.05
C ARG A 145 9.34 -11.47 23.47
N THR A 146 10.37 -10.64 23.69
CA THR A 146 10.97 -10.37 24.99
C THR A 146 10.88 -8.89 25.34
N GLN A 147 11.01 -8.55 26.64
CA GLN A 147 10.96 -7.16 27.09
C GLN A 147 12.15 -6.35 26.57
N ASP A 148 13.34 -6.95 26.51
CA ASP A 148 14.53 -6.29 25.96
C ASP A 148 14.34 -5.90 24.49
N GLU A 149 13.65 -6.75 23.70
CA GLU A 149 13.29 -6.43 22.31
C GLU A 149 12.29 -5.28 22.26
N ALA A 150 11.29 -5.26 23.13
CA ALA A 150 10.28 -4.20 23.18
C ALA A 150 10.91 -2.85 23.55
N ASP A 151 11.81 -2.82 24.53
CA ASP A 151 12.51 -1.62 24.95
C ASP A 151 13.41 -1.08 23.82
N ALA A 152 14.17 -1.96 23.16
CA ALA A 152 14.99 -1.59 22.01
C ALA A 152 14.15 -1.11 20.81
N ALA A 153 12.99 -1.73 20.58
CA ALA A 153 12.06 -1.36 19.50
C ALA A 153 11.46 0.03 19.72
N LEU A 154 11.10 0.39 20.96
CA LEU A 154 10.63 1.73 21.30
C LEU A 154 11.64 2.82 20.94
N VAL A 155 12.92 2.58 21.23
CA VAL A 155 14.00 3.52 20.88
C VAL A 155 14.08 3.67 19.36
N ARG A 156 14.15 2.55 18.63
CA ARG A 156 14.26 2.55 17.16
C ARG A 156 13.05 3.17 16.48
N ALA A 157 11.84 2.88 16.98
CA ALA A 157 10.61 3.46 16.41
C ALA A 157 10.58 4.98 16.55
N ARG A 158 11.04 5.52 17.70
CA ARG A 158 11.15 6.97 17.93
C ARG A 158 12.21 7.63 17.03
N GLU A 159 13.31 6.94 16.74
CA GLU A 159 14.36 7.43 15.82
C GLU A 159 13.85 7.57 14.37
N LEU A 160 12.86 6.79 13.96
CA LEU A 160 12.23 6.91 12.63
C LEU A 160 11.34 8.15 12.50
N GLY A 161 11.04 8.81 13.61
CA GLY A 161 10.18 9.99 13.69
C GLY A 161 8.69 9.64 13.77
N GLY A 162 7.89 10.57 14.26
CA GLY A 162 6.47 10.39 14.48
C GLY A 162 6.12 9.73 15.82
N ASP A 163 4.83 9.44 15.97
CA ASP A 163 4.31 8.74 17.13
C ASP A 163 4.62 7.24 17.07
N VAL A 164 4.55 6.58 18.20
CA VAL A 164 4.73 5.13 18.30
C VAL A 164 3.44 4.52 18.80
N ILE A 165 2.96 3.50 18.12
CA ILE A 165 1.86 2.69 18.58
C ILE A 165 2.36 1.30 18.99
N VAL A 166 1.71 0.73 19.97
CA VAL A 166 1.99 -0.63 20.46
C VAL A 166 0.72 -1.46 20.31
N GLU A 167 0.87 -2.64 19.75
CA GLU A 167 -0.24 -3.56 19.54
C GLU A 167 0.06 -4.93 20.15
N GLU A 168 -0.99 -5.67 20.44
CA GLU A 168 -0.85 -7.08 20.77
C GLU A 168 -0.18 -7.85 19.62
N LEU A 169 0.57 -8.87 19.96
CA LEU A 169 1.11 -9.80 18.98
C LEU A 169 0.04 -10.84 18.62
N LEU A 170 -0.33 -10.87 17.36
CA LEU A 170 -1.18 -11.94 16.81
C LEU A 170 -0.28 -13.03 16.22
N ASP A 171 -0.59 -14.28 16.54
CA ASP A 171 0.02 -15.46 15.93
C ASP A 171 -0.94 -16.08 14.91
N GLY A 172 -0.42 -16.57 13.79
CA GLY A 172 -1.21 -17.22 12.74
C GLY A 172 -0.54 -17.16 11.39
N GLU A 173 -1.14 -17.81 10.41
CA GLU A 173 -0.71 -17.69 9.02
C GLU A 173 -1.12 -16.33 8.45
N GLU A 174 -0.17 -15.65 7.83
CA GLU A 174 -0.40 -14.36 7.20
C GLU A 174 -0.95 -14.55 5.78
N VAL A 175 -2.00 -13.81 5.45
CA VAL A 175 -2.57 -13.75 4.10
C VAL A 175 -2.89 -12.30 3.75
N SER A 176 -2.64 -11.94 2.49
CA SER A 176 -3.00 -10.64 1.94
C SER A 176 -4.23 -10.77 1.04
N ILE A 177 -5.26 -9.98 1.32
CA ILE A 177 -6.45 -9.88 0.49
C ILE A 177 -6.53 -8.45 -0.03
N PHE A 178 -6.56 -8.32 -1.35
CA PHE A 178 -6.68 -7.04 -2.03
C PHE A 178 -8.05 -6.88 -2.64
N ALA A 179 -8.51 -5.65 -2.73
CA ALA A 179 -9.73 -5.34 -3.45
C ALA A 179 -9.57 -4.07 -4.30
N LEU A 180 -10.27 -4.02 -5.41
CA LEU A 180 -10.44 -2.80 -6.20
C LEU A 180 -11.72 -2.10 -5.76
N SER A 181 -11.68 -0.78 -5.62
CA SER A 181 -12.84 0.01 -5.27
C SER A 181 -12.93 1.31 -6.06
N ASP A 182 -14.15 1.72 -6.38
CA ASP A 182 -14.50 3.03 -6.92
C ASP A 182 -15.05 3.99 -5.83
N GLY A 183 -14.95 3.59 -4.57
CA GLY A 183 -15.52 4.28 -3.41
C GLY A 183 -16.93 3.82 -3.00
N GLN A 184 -17.58 2.97 -3.80
CA GLN A 184 -18.90 2.40 -3.54
C GLN A 184 -18.92 0.88 -3.69
N LYS A 185 -18.35 0.39 -4.78
CA LYS A 185 -18.22 -1.04 -5.05
C LYS A 185 -16.85 -1.53 -4.63
N VAL A 186 -16.82 -2.76 -4.15
CA VAL A 186 -15.60 -3.46 -3.74
C VAL A 186 -15.56 -4.79 -4.48
N VAL A 187 -14.50 -5.02 -5.24
CA VAL A 187 -14.27 -6.25 -6.00
C VAL A 187 -12.99 -6.89 -5.48
N PRO A 188 -13.06 -8.04 -4.78
CA PRO A 188 -11.87 -8.71 -4.28
C PRO A 188 -11.00 -9.24 -5.42
N LEU A 189 -9.71 -9.28 -5.18
CA LEU A 189 -8.73 -10.01 -5.97
C LEU A 189 -8.42 -11.34 -5.29
N PRO A 190 -7.89 -12.35 -6.01
CA PRO A 190 -7.48 -13.60 -5.40
C PRO A 190 -6.55 -13.38 -4.21
N ALA A 191 -6.74 -14.15 -3.14
CA ALA A 191 -5.87 -14.09 -1.96
C ALA A 191 -4.43 -14.41 -2.35
N MET A 192 -3.48 -13.78 -1.67
CA MET A 192 -2.06 -14.02 -1.86
C MET A 192 -1.31 -14.09 -0.54
N GLN A 193 -0.20 -14.80 -0.53
CA GLN A 193 0.70 -14.87 0.61
C GLN A 193 2.08 -14.42 0.17
N ASP A 194 2.70 -13.56 0.94
CA ASP A 194 4.08 -13.12 0.74
C ASP A 194 4.96 -13.53 1.92
N PHE A 195 6.24 -13.75 1.61
CA PHE A 195 7.25 -14.13 2.59
C PHE A 195 8.17 -12.94 2.83
N LYS A 196 8.05 -12.34 4.01
CA LYS A 196 8.74 -11.07 4.36
C LYS A 196 10.08 -11.30 5.04
N ARG A 197 10.28 -12.46 5.67
CA ARG A 197 11.51 -12.78 6.40
C ARG A 197 12.63 -13.17 5.44
N LEU A 198 13.85 -12.76 5.79
CA LEU A 198 15.03 -12.98 4.93
C LEU A 198 15.48 -14.45 4.89
N GLY A 199 15.37 -15.17 6.01
CA GLY A 199 15.87 -16.54 6.18
C GLY A 199 14.81 -17.61 5.99
N ASP A 200 15.28 -18.84 5.82
CA ASP A 200 14.44 -20.02 5.76
C ASP A 200 13.68 -20.23 7.08
N GLY A 201 12.49 -20.84 7.02
CA GLY A 201 11.66 -21.09 8.19
C GLY A 201 10.99 -19.84 8.77
N ASP A 202 10.82 -18.79 7.97
CA ASP A 202 10.27 -17.49 8.38
C ASP A 202 11.07 -16.83 9.51
N GLU A 203 12.40 -16.86 9.39
CA GLU A 203 13.34 -16.31 10.35
C GLU A 203 14.09 -15.07 9.82
N GLY A 204 14.71 -14.32 10.74
CA GLY A 204 15.54 -13.17 10.41
C GLY A 204 14.76 -11.85 10.28
N PRO A 205 15.40 -10.79 9.76
CA PRO A 205 14.78 -9.48 9.63
C PRO A 205 13.70 -9.46 8.52
N ASN A 206 12.71 -8.57 8.69
CA ASN A 206 11.75 -8.28 7.64
C ASN A 206 12.43 -7.62 6.43
N THR A 207 11.95 -7.97 5.24
CA THR A 207 12.35 -7.41 3.95
C THR A 207 11.14 -6.79 3.25
N GLY A 208 11.33 -6.29 2.03
CA GLY A 208 10.25 -5.87 1.14
C GLY A 208 9.50 -7.02 0.46
N GLY A 209 9.79 -8.27 0.84
CA GLY A 209 9.25 -9.52 0.28
C GLY A 209 10.32 -10.34 -0.42
N MET A 210 10.41 -11.62 -0.07
CA MET A 210 11.32 -12.60 -0.67
C MET A 210 10.65 -13.38 -1.81
N GLY A 211 9.33 -13.34 -1.87
CA GLY A 211 8.50 -13.97 -2.87
C GLY A 211 7.04 -13.98 -2.43
N SER A 212 6.16 -14.24 -3.38
CA SER A 212 4.73 -14.34 -3.12
C SER A 212 4.09 -15.34 -4.08
N TYR A 213 2.94 -15.87 -3.70
CA TYR A 213 2.16 -16.73 -4.56
C TYR A 213 0.65 -16.47 -4.40
N SER A 214 -0.10 -16.79 -5.44
CA SER A 214 -1.56 -16.72 -5.51
C SER A 214 -2.05 -17.75 -6.54
N PRO A 215 -3.21 -18.37 -6.36
CA PRO A 215 -4.08 -18.29 -5.19
C PRO A 215 -3.51 -19.04 -3.98
N VAL A 216 -4.03 -18.72 -2.80
CA VAL A 216 -3.62 -19.36 -1.53
C VAL A 216 -4.54 -20.55 -1.25
N PRO A 217 -4.01 -21.79 -1.08
CA PRO A 217 -4.84 -23.00 -1.01
C PRO A 217 -5.77 -23.10 0.20
N PHE A 218 -5.44 -22.39 1.29
CA PHE A 218 -6.23 -22.40 2.53
C PHE A 218 -7.26 -21.25 2.62
N VAL A 219 -7.45 -20.50 1.54
CA VAL A 219 -8.50 -19.46 1.44
C VAL A 219 -9.43 -19.82 0.30
N SER A 220 -10.64 -20.18 0.62
CA SER A 220 -11.69 -20.47 -0.35
C SER A 220 -12.31 -19.20 -0.92
N ASP A 221 -13.11 -19.31 -1.98
CA ASP A 221 -13.87 -18.19 -2.53
C ASP A 221 -14.91 -17.65 -1.51
N ASP A 222 -15.48 -18.53 -0.69
CA ASP A 222 -16.41 -18.16 0.38
C ASP A 222 -15.69 -17.37 1.48
N ASP A 223 -14.49 -17.81 1.92
CA ASP A 223 -13.66 -17.07 2.87
C ASP A 223 -13.27 -15.70 2.32
N LEU A 224 -12.92 -15.62 1.03
CA LEU A 224 -12.56 -14.37 0.37
C LEU A 224 -13.73 -13.37 0.38
N GLU A 225 -14.94 -13.82 0.09
CA GLU A 225 -16.14 -12.98 0.11
C GLU A 225 -16.51 -12.56 1.53
N GLU A 226 -16.41 -13.47 2.52
CA GLU A 226 -16.64 -13.18 3.94
C GLU A 226 -15.65 -12.11 4.44
N LEU A 227 -14.35 -12.30 4.21
CA LEU A 227 -13.31 -11.35 4.63
C LEU A 227 -13.44 -10.00 3.90
N THR A 228 -13.84 -10.02 2.63
CA THR A 228 -14.14 -8.79 1.90
C THR A 228 -15.31 -8.05 2.52
N GLY A 229 -16.35 -8.77 2.92
CA GLY A 229 -17.53 -8.22 3.62
C GLY A 229 -17.19 -7.69 5.01
N LEU A 230 -16.33 -8.39 5.74
CA LEU A 230 -15.94 -8.03 7.10
C LEU A 230 -14.97 -6.84 7.16
N VAL A 231 -14.08 -6.70 6.18
CA VAL A 231 -12.99 -5.73 6.24
C VAL A 231 -13.13 -4.64 5.19
N HIS A 232 -13.10 -5.01 3.91
CA HIS A 232 -12.96 -4.01 2.84
C HIS A 232 -14.20 -3.12 2.69
N ARG A 233 -15.41 -3.71 2.70
CA ARG A 233 -16.64 -2.95 2.50
C ARG A 233 -16.88 -1.93 3.61
N PRO A 234 -16.78 -2.28 4.91
CA PRO A 234 -16.93 -1.30 5.99
C PRO A 234 -15.86 -0.19 5.94
N VAL A 235 -14.59 -0.54 5.68
CA VAL A 235 -13.51 0.46 5.58
C VAL A 235 -13.74 1.42 4.41
N ILE A 236 -14.15 0.91 3.24
CA ILE A 236 -14.44 1.78 2.09
C ILE A 236 -15.64 2.70 2.38
N ALA A 237 -16.68 2.19 3.05
CA ALA A 237 -17.82 3.00 3.45
C ALA A 237 -17.45 4.11 4.44
N GLU A 238 -16.54 3.83 5.39
CA GLU A 238 -16.05 4.81 6.36
C GLU A 238 -15.15 5.89 5.71
N LEU A 239 -14.42 5.54 4.64
CA LEU A 239 -13.53 6.45 3.93
C LEU A 239 -14.24 7.29 2.83
N ALA A 240 -15.50 6.99 2.50
CA ALA A 240 -16.26 7.66 1.44
C ALA A 240 -16.84 8.99 1.91
#